data_5f3c3aa5f809af6c4e82926ffe283172
#
_entry.id   5f3c3aa5f809af6c4e82926ffe283172
#
_cell.length_a   1.000
_cell.length_b   1.000
_cell.length_c   1.000
_cell.angle_alpha   90.00
_cell.angle_beta   90.00
_cell.angle_gamma   90.00
#
_symmetry.space_group_name_H-M   'P 1'
#
loop_
_entity.id
_entity.type
_entity.pdbx_description
1 polymer ?
#
loop_
_entity_poly.entity_id
_entity_poly.type
_entity_poly.pdbx_seq_one_letter_code
_entity_poly.pdbx_strand_id
1 'polypeptide(L)'
;WGGSTITYNKMIKYYQQKNIAQKVLTIWVAPNGRIWTEGDFHGQKNALIQVLFTWNYNGTYHPQIKQLTGVLNYLQKHYHMQKINVVAHSYGGTEFIHAYMGSKYLQDHMRLNKVVFLGVPVEESLSDQLKYRYHLVNKSTDKNFHQLFLEMKNWQLNYPVEIYNLMGSEEGSKTTDGAVPHIQSEMLKSLIKAHPSIEYHQKVYPKTTHYQLHHRTKILNNIANILWGRN
;
A
#
# COMPACT_ATOMS: atom_id res chain seq x y z
N TRP A 1 8.94 -4.57 -6.25
CA TRP A 1 10.14 -5.06 -6.90
C TRP A 1 10.52 -4.15 -8.07
N GLY A 2 11.80 -3.74 -8.18
CA GLY A 2 12.30 -2.91 -9.27
C GLY A 2 11.76 -1.48 -9.33
N GLY A 3 10.97 -1.02 -8.37
CA GLY A 3 10.47 0.35 -8.30
C GLY A 3 11.59 1.38 -8.15
N SER A 4 11.40 2.56 -8.76
CA SER A 4 12.40 3.64 -8.77
C SER A 4 11.71 5.00 -8.71
N THR A 5 12.50 6.07 -8.81
CA THR A 5 11.96 7.45 -8.88
C THR A 5 10.92 7.64 -9.96
N ILE A 6 11.02 6.89 -11.07
CA ILE A 6 10.09 7.02 -12.21
C ILE A 6 8.75 6.30 -11.98
N THR A 7 8.67 5.36 -11.06
CA THR A 7 7.46 4.54 -10.87
C THR A 7 6.21 5.42 -10.66
N TYR A 8 6.27 6.42 -9.81
CA TYR A 8 5.15 7.33 -9.54
C TYR A 8 5.25 8.69 -10.23
N ASN A 9 6.21 8.90 -11.13
CA ASN A 9 6.41 10.21 -11.77
C ASN A 9 5.16 10.71 -12.49
N LYS A 10 4.44 9.84 -13.18
CA LYS A 10 3.21 10.25 -13.88
C LYS A 10 2.13 10.71 -12.91
N MET A 11 1.93 9.98 -11.82
CA MET A 11 0.99 10.33 -10.75
C MET A 11 1.38 11.67 -10.10
N ILE A 12 2.63 11.80 -9.69
CA ILE A 12 3.15 13.00 -9.02
C ILE A 12 3.00 14.22 -9.94
N LYS A 13 3.50 14.15 -11.17
CA LYS A 13 3.39 15.24 -12.16
C LYS A 13 1.93 15.60 -12.44
N TYR A 14 1.06 14.61 -12.60
CA TYR A 14 -0.36 14.84 -12.84
C TYR A 14 -1.01 15.61 -11.69
N TYR A 15 -0.75 15.23 -10.44
CA TYR A 15 -1.31 15.91 -9.28
C TYR A 15 -0.74 17.31 -9.08
N GLN A 16 0.55 17.52 -9.34
CA GLN A 16 1.17 18.85 -9.30
C GLN A 16 0.58 19.78 -10.38
N GLN A 17 0.50 19.32 -11.64
CA GLN A 17 -0.05 20.11 -12.75
C GLN A 17 -1.53 20.48 -12.56
N LYS A 18 -2.29 19.64 -11.86
CA LYS A 18 -3.70 19.89 -11.53
C LYS A 18 -3.90 20.62 -10.21
N ASN A 19 -2.83 21.04 -9.53
CA ASN A 19 -2.88 21.66 -8.21
C ASN A 19 -3.65 20.81 -7.18
N ILE A 20 -3.57 19.48 -7.29
CA ILE A 20 -4.22 18.52 -6.39
C ILE A 20 -3.36 18.27 -5.15
N ALA A 21 -2.08 17.98 -5.39
CA ALA A 21 -1.10 17.66 -4.36
C ALA A 21 0.30 18.03 -4.84
N GLN A 22 1.22 18.22 -3.92
CA GLN A 22 2.60 18.59 -4.21
C GLN A 22 3.58 17.61 -3.56
N LYS A 23 4.55 17.11 -4.34
CA LYS A 23 5.66 16.35 -3.77
C LYS A 23 6.57 17.31 -3.02
N VAL A 24 6.70 17.08 -1.72
CA VAL A 24 7.48 17.93 -0.80
C VAL A 24 8.73 17.20 -0.29
N LEU A 25 8.68 15.86 -0.22
CA LEU A 25 9.74 15.07 0.37
C LEU A 25 9.96 13.78 -0.42
N THR A 26 11.20 13.45 -0.67
CA THR A 26 11.65 12.12 -1.09
C THR A 26 12.46 11.50 0.04
N ILE A 27 12.14 10.29 0.42
CA ILE A 27 12.87 9.52 1.42
C ILE A 27 13.54 8.33 0.75
N TRP A 28 14.82 8.21 0.93
CA TRP A 28 15.62 7.08 0.49
C TRP A 28 15.97 6.20 1.67
N VAL A 29 15.87 4.90 1.51
CA VAL A 29 16.28 3.93 2.52
C VAL A 29 17.21 2.88 1.90
N ALA A 30 18.37 2.69 2.54
CA ALA A 30 19.34 1.67 2.16
C ALA A 30 19.04 0.32 2.82
N PRO A 31 19.61 -0.79 2.31
CA PRO A 31 19.44 -2.13 2.88
C PRO A 31 19.83 -2.24 4.37
N ASN A 32 20.80 -1.44 4.80
CA ASN A 32 21.22 -1.37 6.20
C ASN A 32 20.32 -0.48 7.08
N GLY A 33 19.22 0.06 6.53
CA GLY A 33 18.29 0.93 7.25
C GLY A 33 18.68 2.41 7.30
N ARG A 34 19.82 2.82 6.70
CA ARG A 34 20.19 4.23 6.61
C ARG A 34 19.16 4.99 5.78
N ILE A 35 18.68 6.11 6.33
CA ILE A 35 17.70 7.00 5.71
C ILE A 35 18.36 8.33 5.39
N TRP A 36 18.02 8.90 4.24
CA TRP A 36 18.28 10.29 3.89
C TRP A 36 17.11 10.87 3.11
N THR A 37 17.02 12.18 3.06
CA THR A 37 15.87 12.89 2.51
C THR A 37 16.30 13.94 1.49
N GLU A 38 15.41 14.24 0.55
CA GLU A 38 15.48 15.34 -0.39
C GLU A 38 14.16 16.12 -0.32
N GLY A 39 14.24 17.43 -0.16
CA GLY A 39 13.09 18.28 0.15
C GLY A 39 12.78 18.30 1.65
N ASP A 40 11.65 18.92 2.02
CA ASP A 40 11.25 19.02 3.42
C ASP A 40 9.73 19.13 3.58
N PHE A 41 9.22 18.69 4.73
CA PHE A 41 7.80 18.75 5.07
C PHE A 41 7.57 19.71 6.23
N HIS A 42 6.81 20.78 5.97
CA HIS A 42 6.42 21.82 6.92
C HIS A 42 4.91 21.89 7.15
N GLY A 43 4.20 20.77 7.01
CA GLY A 43 2.74 20.75 7.14
C GLY A 43 1.98 21.21 5.90
N GLN A 44 2.59 21.20 4.72
CA GLN A 44 1.91 21.60 3.48
C GLN A 44 0.65 20.76 3.23
N LYS A 45 -0.41 21.44 2.79
CA LYS A 45 -1.67 20.78 2.44
C LYS A 45 -1.47 19.82 1.25
N ASN A 46 -2.05 18.64 1.36
CA ASN A 46 -1.97 17.59 0.31
C ASN A 46 -0.52 17.27 -0.08
N ALA A 47 0.36 17.19 0.90
CA ALA A 47 1.76 16.83 0.69
C ALA A 47 1.91 15.38 0.22
N LEU A 48 2.74 15.18 -0.80
CA LEU A 48 3.17 13.84 -1.23
C LEU A 48 4.59 13.59 -0.74
N ILE A 49 4.76 12.46 -0.08
CA ILE A 49 6.06 11.94 0.36
C ILE A 49 6.33 10.67 -0.43
N GLN A 50 7.41 10.65 -1.19
CA GLN A 50 7.83 9.49 -1.96
C GLN A 50 8.88 8.70 -1.19
N VAL A 51 8.61 7.41 -0.96
CA VAL A 51 9.57 6.48 -0.33
C VAL A 51 10.23 5.64 -1.40
N LEU A 52 11.55 5.55 -1.36
CA LEU A 52 12.39 4.85 -2.32
C LEU A 52 13.38 3.94 -1.61
N PHE A 53 13.38 2.67 -2.00
CA PHE A 53 14.41 1.73 -1.59
C PHE A 53 15.59 1.81 -2.57
N THR A 54 16.82 1.94 -2.06
CA THR A 54 18.00 1.96 -2.94
C THR A 54 18.33 0.59 -3.52
N TRP A 55 17.81 -0.46 -2.91
CA TRP A 55 17.89 -1.82 -3.42
C TRP A 55 16.57 -2.54 -3.17
N ASN A 56 15.89 -2.94 -4.24
CA ASN A 56 14.57 -3.60 -4.22
C ASN A 56 14.45 -4.71 -5.27
N TYR A 57 15.55 -5.37 -5.61
CA TYR A 57 15.61 -6.52 -6.51
C TYR A 57 15.70 -7.87 -5.77
N ASN A 58 15.22 -7.90 -4.52
CA ASN A 58 15.18 -9.13 -3.75
C ASN A 58 14.09 -10.08 -4.27
N GLY A 59 14.32 -11.36 -4.16
CA GLY A 59 13.32 -12.38 -4.48
C GLY A 59 12.16 -12.47 -3.48
N THR A 60 12.17 -11.62 -2.45
CA THR A 60 11.15 -11.55 -1.40
C THR A 60 10.99 -10.11 -0.91
N TYR A 61 9.84 -9.79 -0.33
CA TYR A 61 9.52 -8.47 0.25
C TYR A 61 10.03 -8.29 1.69
N HIS A 62 10.50 -9.34 2.36
CA HIS A 62 10.87 -9.31 3.79
C HIS A 62 11.92 -8.24 4.17
N PRO A 63 13.03 -8.04 3.41
CA PRO A 63 14.01 -7.02 3.76
C PRO A 63 13.42 -5.60 3.80
N GLN A 64 12.50 -5.31 2.87
CA GLN A 64 11.87 -4.00 2.75
C GLN A 64 10.87 -3.71 3.87
N ILE A 65 10.28 -4.73 4.48
CA ILE A 65 9.40 -4.55 5.66
C ILE A 65 10.14 -3.78 6.76
N LYS A 66 11.32 -4.24 7.15
CA LYS A 66 12.13 -3.58 8.18
C LYS A 66 12.55 -2.16 7.78
N GLN A 67 12.95 -1.98 6.52
CA GLN A 67 13.32 -0.67 5.98
C GLN A 67 12.13 0.29 6.01
N LEU A 68 10.96 -0.14 5.58
CA LEU A 68 9.74 0.69 5.57
C LEU A 68 9.26 1.00 7.00
N THR A 69 9.33 0.05 7.92
CA THR A 69 9.09 0.31 9.34
C THR A 69 10.00 1.43 9.87
N GLY A 70 11.29 1.40 9.50
CA GLY A 70 12.25 2.45 9.83
C GLY A 70 11.85 3.81 9.26
N VAL A 71 11.42 3.86 8.00
CA VAL A 71 10.95 5.08 7.34
C VAL A 71 9.69 5.64 8.02
N LEU A 72 8.70 4.80 8.32
CA LEU A 72 7.48 5.25 9.00
C LEU A 72 7.77 5.78 10.41
N ASN A 73 8.66 5.11 11.15
CA ASN A 73 9.12 5.61 12.44
C ASN A 73 9.87 6.94 12.32
N TYR A 74 10.69 7.10 11.28
CA TYR A 74 11.38 8.36 11.01
C TYR A 74 10.39 9.50 10.73
N LEU A 75 9.39 9.27 9.87
CA LEU A 75 8.32 10.23 9.59
C LEU A 75 7.57 10.64 10.85
N GLN A 76 7.22 9.66 11.67
CA GLN A 76 6.49 9.92 12.91
C GLN A 76 7.33 10.73 13.90
N LYS A 77 8.60 10.34 14.13
CA LYS A 77 9.47 10.97 15.14
C LYS A 77 10.01 12.32 14.70
N HIS A 78 10.45 12.43 13.44
CA HIS A 78 11.12 13.62 12.94
C HIS A 78 10.12 14.70 12.47
N TYR A 79 9.05 14.31 11.81
CA TYR A 79 8.02 15.23 11.29
C TYR A 79 6.74 15.25 12.12
N HIS A 80 6.69 14.51 13.22
CA HIS A 80 5.51 14.40 14.10
C HIS A 80 4.23 14.01 13.38
N MET A 81 4.36 13.14 12.36
CA MET A 81 3.22 12.70 11.57
C MET A 81 2.34 11.74 12.36
N GLN A 82 1.16 12.20 12.73
CA GLN A 82 0.19 11.42 13.52
C GLN A 82 -0.93 10.79 12.67
N LYS A 83 -1.09 11.21 11.42
CA LYS A 83 -2.13 10.73 10.52
C LYS A 83 -1.64 10.74 9.08
N ILE A 84 -1.81 9.62 8.38
CA ILE A 84 -1.37 9.47 6.99
C ILE A 84 -2.44 8.86 6.10
N ASN A 85 -2.39 9.23 4.82
CA ASN A 85 -2.96 8.46 3.73
C ASN A 85 -1.83 7.70 3.02
N VAL A 86 -2.15 6.56 2.46
CA VAL A 86 -1.16 5.70 1.79
C VAL A 86 -1.64 5.35 0.40
N VAL A 87 -0.75 5.44 -0.58
CA VAL A 87 -0.92 4.81 -1.90
C VAL A 87 0.23 3.86 -2.11
N ALA A 88 -0.06 2.59 -2.31
CA ALA A 88 0.94 1.57 -2.50
C ALA A 88 0.60 0.67 -3.69
N HIS A 89 1.59 0.29 -4.47
CA HIS A 89 1.46 -0.54 -5.66
C HIS A 89 2.27 -1.82 -5.50
N SER A 90 1.69 -2.95 -5.91
CA SER A 90 2.39 -4.22 -5.94
C SER A 90 3.01 -4.58 -4.58
N TYR A 91 4.22 -5.10 -4.53
CA TYR A 91 4.95 -5.43 -3.29
C TYR A 91 5.08 -4.27 -2.30
N GLY A 92 5.09 -3.02 -2.77
CA GLY A 92 5.08 -1.88 -1.86
C GLY A 92 3.87 -1.86 -0.91
N GLY A 93 2.73 -2.41 -1.36
CA GLY A 93 1.56 -2.59 -0.50
C GLY A 93 1.71 -3.75 0.48
N THR A 94 2.26 -4.88 0.04
CA THR A 94 2.57 -6.02 0.90
C THR A 94 3.54 -5.62 2.02
N GLU A 95 4.62 -4.94 1.64
CA GLU A 95 5.62 -4.39 2.57
C GLU A 95 4.99 -3.43 3.57
N PHE A 96 4.09 -2.56 3.10
CA PHE A 96 3.38 -1.61 3.96
C PHE A 96 2.47 -2.31 4.98
N ILE A 97 1.68 -3.29 4.56
CA ILE A 97 0.78 -4.02 5.46
C ILE A 97 1.60 -4.68 6.58
N HIS A 98 2.64 -5.42 6.23
CA HIS A 98 3.51 -6.07 7.21
C HIS A 98 4.27 -5.08 8.10
N ALA A 99 4.78 -3.98 7.54
CA ALA A 99 5.51 -2.97 8.31
C ALA A 99 4.63 -2.28 9.35
N TYR A 100 3.38 -1.98 8.97
CA TYR A 100 2.46 -1.29 9.87
C TYR A 100 1.83 -2.26 10.89
N MET A 101 1.36 -3.44 10.45
CA MET A 101 0.75 -4.43 11.35
C MET A 101 1.76 -5.03 12.33
N GLY A 102 3.00 -5.24 11.92
CA GLY A 102 4.07 -5.75 12.78
C GLY A 102 4.63 -4.70 13.77
N SER A 103 4.13 -3.46 13.78
CA SER A 103 4.64 -2.38 14.63
C SER A 103 3.58 -1.78 15.53
N LYS A 104 3.51 -2.25 16.78
CA LYS A 104 2.64 -1.65 17.81
C LYS A 104 2.89 -0.15 17.97
N TYR A 105 4.18 0.27 17.91
CA TYR A 105 4.52 1.68 17.99
C TYR A 105 3.85 2.52 16.90
N LEU A 106 3.87 2.06 15.64
CA LEU A 106 3.20 2.77 14.54
C LEU A 106 1.68 2.80 14.74
N GLN A 107 1.08 1.71 15.16
CA GLN A 107 -0.35 1.65 15.43
C GLN A 107 -0.78 2.65 16.52
N ASP A 108 0.05 2.86 17.54
CA ASP A 108 -0.25 3.75 18.65
C ASP A 108 0.01 5.24 18.33
N HIS A 109 0.97 5.54 17.42
CA HIS A 109 1.43 6.92 17.19
C HIS A 109 1.16 7.48 15.79
N MET A 110 0.75 6.64 14.84
CA MET A 110 0.50 7.06 13.45
C MET A 110 -0.80 6.44 12.92
N ARG A 111 -1.87 7.19 12.90
CA ARG A 111 -3.19 6.72 12.43
C ARG A 111 -3.23 6.61 10.91
N LEU A 112 -3.78 5.53 10.41
CA LEU A 112 -4.19 5.43 9.01
C LEU A 112 -5.54 6.12 8.83
N ASN A 113 -5.68 6.85 7.74
CA ASN A 113 -6.95 7.46 7.35
C ASN A 113 -7.51 6.77 6.11
N LYS A 114 -6.84 6.89 4.98
CA LYS A 114 -7.19 6.21 3.74
C LYS A 114 -5.99 5.46 3.18
N VAL A 115 -6.22 4.22 2.80
CA VAL A 115 -5.18 3.36 2.21
C VAL A 115 -5.66 2.89 0.85
N VAL A 116 -4.91 3.20 -0.20
CA VAL A 116 -5.22 2.82 -1.58
C VAL A 116 -4.18 1.81 -2.06
N PHE A 117 -4.58 0.59 -2.23
CA PHE A 117 -3.78 -0.50 -2.77
C PHE A 117 -4.05 -0.66 -4.27
N LEU A 118 -2.99 -0.73 -5.06
CA LEU A 118 -3.02 -0.85 -6.50
C LEU A 118 -2.38 -2.19 -6.91
N GLY A 119 -3.19 -3.20 -7.19
CA GLY A 119 -2.72 -4.54 -7.56
C GLY A 119 -1.74 -5.14 -6.55
N VAL A 120 -2.09 -5.09 -5.27
CA VAL A 120 -1.21 -5.55 -4.18
C VAL A 120 -1.44 -7.02 -3.89
N PRO A 121 -0.42 -7.90 -4.02
CA PRO A 121 -0.52 -9.27 -3.58
C PRO A 121 -0.36 -9.33 -2.05
N VAL A 122 -1.41 -9.66 -1.34
CA VAL A 122 -1.34 -9.83 0.13
C VAL A 122 -0.73 -11.16 0.50
N GLU A 123 -0.99 -12.16 -0.33
CA GLU A 123 -0.45 -13.52 -0.22
C GLU A 123 0.11 -13.97 -1.57
N GLU A 124 1.32 -14.54 -1.56
CA GLU A 124 2.08 -14.87 -2.77
C GLU A 124 2.17 -16.35 -3.09
N SER A 125 1.59 -17.21 -2.30
CA SER A 125 1.62 -18.65 -2.58
C SER A 125 0.89 -18.97 -3.88
N LEU A 126 1.63 -18.95 -4.97
CA LEU A 126 1.10 -19.17 -6.33
C LEU A 126 0.55 -20.58 -6.52
N SER A 127 1.17 -21.58 -5.87
CA SER A 127 0.78 -22.98 -5.97
C SER A 127 -0.58 -23.27 -5.36
N ASP A 128 -1.02 -22.48 -4.40
CA ASP A 128 -2.22 -22.71 -3.62
C ASP A 128 -3.28 -21.61 -3.77
N GLN A 129 -3.18 -20.78 -4.79
CA GLN A 129 -4.08 -19.64 -5.05
C GLN A 129 -5.58 -19.99 -4.93
N LEU A 130 -5.98 -21.15 -5.40
CA LEU A 130 -7.36 -21.62 -5.34
C LEU A 130 -7.82 -21.99 -3.93
N LYS A 131 -6.89 -22.22 -3.01
CA LYS A 131 -7.18 -22.54 -1.60
C LYS A 131 -7.39 -21.28 -0.76
N TYR A 132 -6.81 -20.15 -1.16
CA TYR A 132 -6.97 -18.87 -0.49
C TYR A 132 -8.28 -18.22 -0.88
N ARG A 133 -9.31 -18.63 -0.22
CA ARG A 133 -10.61 -17.99 -0.31
C ARG A 133 -10.95 -17.34 1.01
N TYR A 134 -11.71 -16.30 0.95
CA TYR A 134 -12.19 -15.53 2.07
C TYR A 134 -12.63 -16.38 3.30
N HIS A 135 -13.31 -17.51 3.09
CA HIS A 135 -13.75 -18.40 4.15
C HIS A 135 -12.67 -19.39 4.64
N LEU A 136 -11.53 -19.48 3.96
CA LEU A 136 -10.45 -20.42 4.27
C LEU A 136 -9.26 -19.76 4.98
N VAL A 137 -9.30 -18.47 5.23
CA VAL A 137 -8.19 -17.72 5.83
C VAL A 137 -7.67 -18.33 7.13
N ASN A 138 -8.56 -18.79 8.01
CA ASN A 138 -8.21 -19.41 9.27
C ASN A 138 -7.62 -20.83 9.12
N LYS A 139 -7.67 -21.39 7.92
CA LYS A 139 -7.14 -22.73 7.58
C LYS A 139 -5.91 -22.64 6.69
N SER A 140 -5.44 -21.42 6.41
CA SER A 140 -4.21 -21.23 5.65
C SER A 140 -3.03 -21.88 6.33
N THR A 141 -2.22 -22.62 5.58
CA THR A 141 -0.96 -23.19 6.04
C THR A 141 0.20 -22.21 5.88
N ASP A 142 -0.02 -21.09 5.21
CA ASP A 142 0.99 -20.06 5.04
C ASP A 142 1.22 -19.32 6.36
N LYS A 143 2.44 -19.43 6.88
CA LYS A 143 2.82 -18.88 8.19
C LYS A 143 2.80 -17.35 8.19
N ASN A 144 3.25 -16.71 7.12
CA ASN A 144 3.33 -15.26 7.05
C ASN A 144 1.93 -14.65 6.99
N PHE A 145 1.04 -15.24 6.19
CA PHE A 145 -0.34 -14.81 6.12
C PHE A 145 -1.09 -15.03 7.43
N HIS A 146 -0.85 -16.17 8.08
CA HIS A 146 -1.46 -16.46 9.39
C HIS A 146 -0.98 -15.49 10.46
N GLN A 147 0.31 -15.18 10.49
CA GLN A 147 0.87 -14.17 11.38
C GLN A 147 0.23 -12.81 11.15
N LEU A 148 0.16 -12.35 9.90
CA LEU A 148 -0.47 -11.09 9.52
C LEU A 148 -1.96 -11.05 9.93
N PHE A 149 -2.67 -12.16 9.78
CA PHE A 149 -4.06 -12.28 10.23
C PHE A 149 -4.20 -12.10 11.74
N LEU A 150 -3.30 -12.68 12.54
CA LEU A 150 -3.28 -12.51 13.99
C LEU A 150 -2.95 -11.07 14.40
N GLU A 151 -1.99 -10.46 13.74
CA GLU A 151 -1.63 -9.05 13.96
C GLU A 151 -2.80 -8.13 13.65
N MET A 152 -3.47 -8.34 12.51
CA MET A 152 -4.66 -7.59 12.12
C MET A 152 -5.80 -7.77 13.13
N LYS A 153 -6.06 -9.00 13.56
CA LYS A 153 -7.10 -9.32 14.56
C LYS A 153 -6.83 -8.64 15.90
N ASN A 154 -5.58 -8.50 16.28
CA ASN A 154 -5.16 -7.91 17.56
C ASN A 154 -4.96 -6.40 17.51
N TRP A 155 -5.07 -5.79 16.34
CA TRP A 155 -4.95 -4.34 16.19
C TRP A 155 -6.08 -3.61 16.92
N GLN A 156 -5.72 -2.76 17.87
CA GLN A 156 -6.66 -1.99 18.68
C GLN A 156 -7.11 -0.73 17.92
N LEU A 157 -7.97 -0.91 16.93
CA LEU A 157 -8.44 0.16 16.07
C LEU A 157 -9.65 0.87 16.70
N ASN A 158 -9.47 2.11 17.13
CA ASN A 158 -10.48 2.95 17.78
C ASN A 158 -10.90 4.19 16.95
N TYR A 159 -10.59 4.18 15.67
CA TYR A 159 -10.94 5.23 14.70
C TYR A 159 -11.26 4.59 13.33
N PRO A 160 -12.07 5.25 12.49
CA PRO A 160 -12.37 4.69 11.18
C PRO A 160 -11.16 4.74 10.24
N VAL A 161 -11.01 3.70 9.43
CA VAL A 161 -10.02 3.59 8.34
C VAL A 161 -10.75 3.16 7.08
N GLU A 162 -10.50 3.84 5.98
CA GLU A 162 -10.99 3.45 4.65
C GLU A 162 -9.88 2.73 3.87
N ILE A 163 -10.16 1.53 3.38
CA ILE A 163 -9.21 0.75 2.57
C ILE A 163 -9.80 0.52 1.19
N TYR A 164 -9.09 0.94 0.17
CA TYR A 164 -9.45 0.80 -1.24
C TYR A 164 -8.52 -0.20 -1.94
N ASN A 165 -9.05 -1.32 -2.35
CA ASN A 165 -8.34 -2.35 -3.11
C ASN A 165 -8.67 -2.19 -4.60
N LEU A 166 -7.78 -1.58 -5.36
CA LEU A 166 -7.94 -1.28 -6.77
C LEU A 166 -7.11 -2.27 -7.60
N MET A 167 -7.78 -3.12 -8.36
CA MET A 167 -7.17 -4.14 -9.19
C MET A 167 -7.34 -3.82 -10.68
N GLY A 168 -6.38 -4.22 -11.49
CA GLY A 168 -6.51 -4.23 -12.93
C GLY A 168 -7.02 -5.59 -13.43
N SER A 169 -7.58 -5.61 -14.63
CA SER A 169 -7.88 -6.82 -15.37
C SER A 169 -7.36 -6.62 -16.78
N GLU A 170 -6.28 -7.29 -17.16
CA GLU A 170 -5.71 -7.11 -18.49
C GLU A 170 -6.68 -7.57 -19.59
N GLU A 171 -6.40 -7.21 -20.83
CA GLU A 171 -7.25 -7.58 -21.95
C GLU A 171 -7.27 -9.11 -22.11
N GLY A 172 -8.47 -9.67 -22.22
CA GLY A 172 -8.68 -11.13 -22.31
C GLY A 172 -8.66 -11.87 -20.97
N SER A 173 -8.31 -11.22 -19.86
CA SER A 173 -8.35 -11.81 -18.53
C SER A 173 -9.47 -11.23 -17.66
N LYS A 174 -10.01 -12.06 -16.77
CA LYS A 174 -10.95 -11.63 -15.71
C LYS A 174 -10.37 -11.85 -14.31
N THR A 175 -9.15 -12.36 -14.20
CA THR A 175 -8.59 -12.88 -12.94
C THR A 175 -7.22 -12.35 -12.60
N THR A 176 -6.62 -11.51 -13.48
CA THR A 176 -5.29 -10.95 -13.26
C THR A 176 -5.11 -9.64 -14.02
N ASP A 177 -4.22 -8.79 -13.53
CA ASP A 177 -3.74 -7.58 -14.21
C ASP A 177 -2.48 -7.83 -15.06
N GLY A 178 -2.13 -9.12 -15.25
CA GLY A 178 -0.93 -9.58 -15.97
C GLY A 178 0.26 -9.86 -15.07
N ALA A 179 0.27 -9.37 -13.84
CA ALA A 179 1.34 -9.62 -12.86
C ALA A 179 0.80 -10.22 -11.56
N VAL A 180 -0.34 -9.74 -11.08
CA VAL A 180 -0.94 -10.17 -9.81
C VAL A 180 -2.31 -10.81 -10.06
N PRO A 181 -2.50 -12.07 -9.70
CA PRO A 181 -3.82 -12.69 -9.68
C PRO A 181 -4.75 -11.99 -8.70
N HIS A 182 -6.00 -11.76 -9.10
CA HIS A 182 -6.98 -11.07 -8.26
C HIS A 182 -7.13 -11.73 -6.89
N ILE A 183 -7.09 -13.07 -6.83
CA ILE A 183 -7.25 -13.79 -5.57
C ILE A 183 -6.20 -13.39 -4.52
N GLN A 184 -4.96 -13.07 -4.94
CA GLN A 184 -3.91 -12.60 -4.03
C GLN A 184 -4.24 -11.23 -3.45
N SER A 185 -4.80 -10.32 -4.23
CA SER A 185 -5.25 -9.00 -3.75
C SER A 185 -6.55 -9.10 -2.93
N GLU A 186 -7.44 -10.03 -3.27
CA GLU A 186 -8.72 -10.22 -2.58
C GLU A 186 -8.55 -10.81 -1.17
N MET A 187 -7.41 -11.44 -0.88
CA MET A 187 -7.06 -11.88 0.48
C MET A 187 -7.05 -10.74 1.50
N LEU A 188 -6.87 -9.50 1.06
CA LEU A 188 -7.01 -8.31 1.91
C LEU A 188 -8.37 -8.26 2.61
N LYS A 189 -9.45 -8.59 1.90
CA LYS A 189 -10.80 -8.65 2.48
C LYS A 189 -10.90 -9.65 3.63
N SER A 190 -10.19 -10.76 3.53
CA SER A 190 -10.15 -11.78 4.58
C SER A 190 -9.44 -11.27 5.83
N LEU A 191 -8.35 -10.52 5.68
CA LEU A 191 -7.61 -9.93 6.78
C LEU A 191 -8.45 -8.93 7.57
N ILE A 192 -9.14 -8.03 6.86
CA ILE A 192 -9.84 -6.90 7.49
C ILE A 192 -11.24 -7.23 7.98
N LYS A 193 -11.80 -8.38 7.64
CA LYS A 193 -13.15 -8.80 8.05
C LYS A 193 -13.37 -8.74 9.57
N ALA A 194 -12.32 -8.96 10.35
CA ALA A 194 -12.41 -8.96 11.81
C ALA A 194 -12.56 -7.54 12.41
N HIS A 195 -12.40 -6.48 11.61
CA HIS A 195 -12.41 -5.10 12.08
C HIS A 195 -13.62 -4.31 11.60
N PRO A 196 -14.63 -4.10 12.47
CA PRO A 196 -15.83 -3.34 12.12
C PRO A 196 -15.56 -1.85 11.83
N SER A 197 -14.43 -1.30 12.31
CA SER A 197 -14.03 0.09 12.07
C SER A 197 -13.30 0.30 10.73
N ILE A 198 -13.12 -0.76 9.91
CA ILE A 198 -12.53 -0.64 8.59
C ILE A 198 -13.63 -0.68 7.53
N GLU A 199 -13.73 0.40 6.77
CA GLU A 199 -14.56 0.46 5.58
C GLU A 199 -13.75 -0.02 4.37
N TYR A 200 -14.21 -1.12 3.76
CA TYR A 200 -13.51 -1.76 2.64
C TYR A 200 -14.21 -1.54 1.32
N HIS A 201 -13.46 -1.02 0.37
CA HIS A 201 -13.90 -0.82 -1.01
C HIS A 201 -13.02 -1.61 -1.96
N GLN A 202 -13.63 -2.29 -2.92
CA GLN A 202 -12.93 -3.05 -3.95
C GLN A 202 -13.40 -2.64 -5.34
N LYS A 203 -12.46 -2.48 -6.27
CA LYS A 203 -12.77 -2.15 -7.65
C LYS A 203 -11.80 -2.81 -8.62
N VAL A 204 -12.34 -3.42 -9.67
CA VAL A 204 -11.57 -3.94 -10.80
C VAL A 204 -11.73 -3.01 -12.00
N TYR A 205 -10.61 -2.60 -12.59
CA TYR A 205 -10.58 -1.81 -13.81
C TYR A 205 -10.39 -2.73 -15.01
N PRO A 206 -11.37 -2.84 -15.93
CA PRO A 206 -11.26 -3.69 -17.10
C PRO A 206 -10.19 -3.16 -18.05
N LYS A 207 -9.58 -4.06 -18.83
CA LYS A 207 -8.54 -3.76 -19.83
C LYS A 207 -7.41 -2.90 -19.25
N THR A 208 -6.97 -3.23 -18.04
CA THR A 208 -5.99 -2.45 -17.28
C THR A 208 -4.91 -3.37 -16.75
N THR A 209 -3.69 -3.18 -17.24
CA THR A 209 -2.52 -3.93 -16.79
C THR A 209 -2.02 -3.44 -15.44
N HIS A 210 -1.20 -4.24 -14.77
CA HIS A 210 -0.55 -3.92 -13.51
C HIS A 210 0.13 -2.54 -13.51
N TYR A 211 0.93 -2.27 -14.54
CA TYR A 211 1.59 -0.97 -14.72
C TYR A 211 0.60 0.19 -14.88
N GLN A 212 -0.51 -0.02 -15.56
CA GLN A 212 -1.49 1.03 -15.82
C GLN A 212 -2.25 1.50 -14.58
N LEU A 213 -2.25 0.73 -13.50
CA LEU A 213 -2.93 1.08 -12.25
C LEU A 213 -2.42 2.40 -11.65
N HIS A 214 -1.14 2.72 -11.81
CA HIS A 214 -0.56 3.99 -11.35
C HIS A 214 -0.23 4.96 -12.49
N HIS A 215 -0.76 4.71 -13.70
CA HIS A 215 -0.49 5.53 -14.88
C HIS A 215 -1.72 6.06 -15.61
N ARG A 216 -2.86 5.35 -15.59
CA ARG A 216 -4.07 5.78 -16.31
C ARG A 216 -4.74 6.97 -15.62
N THR A 217 -4.95 8.07 -16.37
CA THR A 217 -5.56 9.31 -15.85
C THR A 217 -6.90 9.06 -15.11
N LYS A 218 -7.75 8.17 -15.63
CA LYS A 218 -9.01 7.80 -14.98
C LYS A 218 -8.79 7.23 -13.58
N ILE A 219 -7.74 6.42 -13.39
CA ILE A 219 -7.39 5.82 -12.09
C ILE A 219 -6.77 6.88 -11.19
N LEU A 220 -5.87 7.72 -11.72
CA LEU A 220 -5.29 8.84 -10.97
C LEU A 220 -6.37 9.80 -10.44
N ASN A 221 -7.38 10.13 -11.24
CA ASN A 221 -8.53 10.91 -10.80
C ASN A 221 -9.30 10.22 -9.68
N ASN A 222 -9.55 8.92 -9.81
CA ASN A 222 -10.24 8.17 -8.76
C ASN A 222 -9.44 8.17 -7.44
N ILE A 223 -8.12 7.97 -7.51
CA ILE A 223 -7.25 8.05 -6.32
C ILE A 223 -7.31 9.45 -5.70
N ALA A 224 -7.27 10.51 -6.52
CA ALA A 224 -7.38 11.88 -6.03
C ALA A 224 -8.72 12.14 -5.32
N ASN A 225 -9.83 11.63 -5.88
CA ASN A 225 -11.15 11.75 -5.26
C ASN A 225 -11.21 10.99 -3.93
N ILE A 226 -10.65 9.79 -3.88
CA ILE A 226 -10.54 9.01 -2.64
C ILE A 226 -9.78 9.81 -1.58
N LEU A 227 -8.58 10.29 -1.90
CA LEU A 227 -7.69 10.90 -0.92
C LEU A 227 -8.13 12.30 -0.48
N TRP A 228 -8.69 13.10 -1.39
CA TRP A 228 -8.91 14.53 -1.16
C TRP A 228 -10.34 15.00 -1.41
N GLY A 229 -11.28 14.10 -1.73
CA GLY A 229 -12.71 14.43 -1.86
C GLY A 229 -13.02 15.45 -2.95
N ARG A 230 -12.33 15.39 -4.10
CA ARG A 230 -12.63 16.26 -5.23
C ARG A 230 -13.77 15.65 -6.06
N ASN A 231 -14.93 16.23 -5.91
CA ASN A 231 -16.06 16.04 -6.84
C ASN A 231 -15.80 16.79 -8.15
#